data_4091c9789d29a1cc955bdb60df4f9fc2
#
_entry.id   4091c9789d29a1cc955bdb60df4f9fc2
#
_cell.length_a   1.000
_cell.length_b   1.000
_cell.length_c   1.000
_cell.angle_alpha   90.00
_cell.angle_beta   90.00
_cell.angle_gamma   90.00
#
_symmetry.space_group_name_H-M   'P 1'
#
loop_
_entity.id
_entity.type
_entity.pdbx_description
1 polymer ?
#
loop_
_entity_poly.entity_id
_entity_poly.type
_entity_poly.pdbx_seq_one_letter_code
_entity_poly.pdbx_strand_id
1 'polypeptide(L)'
;MIDWKNIKLDLIKFLKDEVEKTGLKKVTMGLSGGLDSAVVAILCKEAFGDNLNCVLMPSQFSSQSSTDHAIEVCEKFNIKYEIISIEPMVSGFIKNMDEDRLRIGNFSARMRMSVLYDVSSREKSIVVGTSNKSEILLGYGTIFGDIACAINPIGQIYKSDEFEFARLLGVPESILNKAPSAD
;
A
#
# COMPACT_ATOMS: atom_id res chain seq x y z
N MET A 1 -12.94 -24.52 -3.72
CA MET A 1 -12.08 -23.93 -2.67
C MET A 1 -10.92 -23.26 -3.38
N ILE A 2 -10.64 -22.00 -3.07
CA ILE A 2 -9.55 -21.24 -3.71
C ILE A 2 -8.21 -21.79 -3.21
N ASP A 3 -7.27 -22.03 -4.10
CA ASP A 3 -5.92 -22.50 -3.74
C ASP A 3 -5.00 -21.28 -3.49
N TRP A 4 -5.11 -20.70 -2.31
CA TRP A 4 -4.34 -19.53 -1.91
C TRP A 4 -2.83 -19.76 -1.89
N LYS A 5 -2.36 -21.00 -1.70
CA LYS A 5 -0.92 -21.29 -1.72
C LYS A 5 -0.35 -21.15 -3.13
N ASN A 6 -1.04 -21.67 -4.14
CA ASN A 6 -0.63 -21.51 -5.52
C ASN A 6 -0.79 -20.06 -5.99
N ILE A 7 -1.89 -19.38 -5.64
CA ILE A 7 -2.08 -17.96 -5.94
C ILE A 7 -0.95 -17.11 -5.36
N LYS A 8 -0.51 -17.37 -4.13
CA LYS A 8 0.63 -16.68 -3.52
C LYS A 8 1.90 -16.84 -4.36
N LEU A 9 2.20 -18.06 -4.80
CA LEU A 9 3.39 -18.33 -5.62
C LEU A 9 3.31 -17.62 -6.98
N ASP A 10 2.13 -17.63 -7.60
CA ASP A 10 1.88 -16.96 -8.88
C ASP A 10 2.06 -15.42 -8.74
N LEU A 11 1.56 -14.83 -7.65
CA LEU A 11 1.72 -13.39 -7.39
C LEU A 11 3.17 -13.00 -7.11
N ILE A 12 3.91 -13.82 -6.37
CA ILE A 12 5.34 -13.62 -6.14
C ILE A 12 6.11 -13.70 -7.47
N LYS A 13 5.77 -14.69 -8.31
CA LYS A 13 6.37 -14.82 -9.64
C LYS A 13 6.04 -13.61 -10.50
N PHE A 14 4.76 -13.21 -10.56
CA PHE A 14 4.32 -12.03 -11.28
C PHE A 14 5.11 -10.78 -10.88
N LEU A 15 5.23 -10.51 -9.58
CA LEU A 15 5.99 -9.37 -9.07
C LEU A 15 7.44 -9.39 -9.56
N LYS A 16 8.12 -10.54 -9.49
CA LYS A 16 9.51 -10.70 -9.94
C LYS A 16 9.64 -10.49 -11.44
N ASP A 17 8.77 -11.12 -12.23
CA ASP A 17 8.80 -11.02 -13.69
C ASP A 17 8.56 -9.57 -14.16
N GLU A 18 7.60 -8.84 -13.56
CA GLU A 18 7.32 -7.45 -13.94
C GLU A 18 8.45 -6.48 -13.56
N VAL A 19 9.06 -6.66 -12.39
CA VAL A 19 10.20 -5.82 -11.99
C VAL A 19 11.42 -6.10 -12.85
N GLU A 20 11.71 -7.36 -13.16
CA GLU A 20 12.84 -7.75 -14.01
C GLU A 20 12.78 -7.12 -15.41
N LYS A 21 11.59 -7.00 -16.00
CA LYS A 21 11.38 -6.34 -17.31
C LYS A 21 11.87 -4.88 -17.34
N THR A 22 11.89 -4.22 -16.19
CA THR A 22 12.32 -2.81 -16.08
C THR A 22 13.82 -2.64 -15.95
N GLY A 23 14.57 -3.72 -15.71
CA GLY A 23 15.98 -3.70 -15.37
C GLY A 23 16.28 -3.25 -13.93
N LEU A 24 15.25 -2.92 -13.14
CA LEU A 24 15.38 -2.57 -11.72
C LEU A 24 15.27 -3.82 -10.83
N LYS A 25 15.62 -3.66 -9.56
CA LYS A 25 15.61 -4.76 -8.58
C LYS A 25 14.86 -4.43 -7.29
N LYS A 26 14.58 -3.16 -7.08
CA LYS A 26 13.92 -2.66 -5.87
C LYS A 26 12.48 -2.28 -6.12
N VAL A 27 11.68 -2.38 -5.09
CA VAL A 27 10.28 -1.91 -5.08
C VAL A 27 10.04 -0.98 -3.90
N THR A 28 9.18 0.00 -4.11
CA THR A 28 8.70 0.94 -3.09
C THR A 28 7.19 0.89 -3.03
N MET A 29 6.61 0.92 -1.85
CA MET A 29 5.17 0.95 -1.67
C MET A 29 4.75 1.78 -0.46
N GLY A 30 3.53 2.31 -0.49
CA GLY A 30 2.90 2.91 0.67
C GLY A 30 2.32 1.84 1.60
N LEU A 31 2.58 1.95 2.90
CA LEU A 31 2.00 1.06 3.90
C LEU A 31 1.10 1.89 4.82
N SER A 32 -0.22 1.71 4.64
CA SER A 32 -1.23 2.50 5.36
C SER A 32 -1.64 1.89 6.71
N GLY A 33 -1.28 0.62 6.98
CA GLY A 33 -1.80 -0.15 8.12
C GLY A 33 -3.19 -0.73 7.87
N GLY A 34 -3.69 -0.68 6.64
CA GLY A 34 -4.87 -1.40 6.17
C GLY A 34 -4.52 -2.78 5.61
N LEU A 35 -5.56 -3.61 5.43
CA LEU A 35 -5.42 -5.00 4.99
C LEU A 35 -4.70 -5.12 3.65
N ASP A 36 -5.14 -4.38 2.64
CA ASP A 36 -4.60 -4.44 1.27
C ASP A 36 -3.10 -4.15 1.26
N SER A 37 -2.69 -3.07 1.92
CA SER A 37 -1.28 -2.69 1.99
C SER A 37 -0.44 -3.71 2.77
N ALA A 38 -0.99 -4.33 3.82
CA ALA A 38 -0.31 -5.37 4.57
C ALA A 38 -0.09 -6.65 3.73
N VAL A 39 -1.13 -7.09 3.01
CA VAL A 39 -1.04 -8.24 2.08
C VAL A 39 0.04 -8.00 1.02
N VAL A 40 0.03 -6.84 0.37
CA VAL A 40 1.01 -6.50 -0.66
C VAL A 40 2.43 -6.38 -0.08
N ALA A 41 2.59 -5.80 1.12
CA ALA A 41 3.90 -5.68 1.77
C ALA A 41 4.53 -7.07 2.05
N ILE A 42 3.73 -8.03 2.51
CA ILE A 42 4.21 -9.40 2.77
C ILE A 42 4.59 -10.09 1.46
N LEU A 43 3.77 -9.97 0.41
CA LEU A 43 4.10 -10.52 -0.92
C LEU A 43 5.40 -9.92 -1.47
N CYS A 44 5.55 -8.61 -1.38
CA CYS A 44 6.77 -7.92 -1.80
C CYS A 44 7.98 -8.31 -0.96
N LYS A 45 7.83 -8.51 0.36
CA LYS A 45 8.92 -9.00 1.21
C LYS A 45 9.38 -10.40 0.80
N GLU A 46 8.45 -11.30 0.50
CA GLU A 46 8.80 -12.64 0.02
C GLU A 46 9.43 -12.61 -1.39
N ALA A 47 8.99 -11.69 -2.25
CA ALA A 47 9.52 -11.57 -3.60
C ALA A 47 10.92 -10.94 -3.65
N PHE A 48 11.16 -9.89 -2.87
CA PHE A 48 12.33 -9.00 -3.02
C PHE A 48 13.23 -8.92 -1.79
N GLY A 49 12.82 -9.47 -0.65
CA GLY A 49 13.62 -9.44 0.59
C GLY A 49 13.94 -8.00 1.03
N ASP A 50 15.23 -7.67 1.13
CA ASP A 50 15.70 -6.35 1.55
C ASP A 50 15.66 -5.28 0.45
N ASN A 51 15.23 -5.66 -0.76
CA ASN A 51 14.97 -4.74 -1.86
C ASN A 51 13.56 -4.13 -1.82
N LEU A 52 12.76 -4.43 -0.80
CA LEU A 52 11.50 -3.75 -0.49
C LEU A 52 11.78 -2.55 0.43
N ASN A 53 11.23 -1.38 0.07
CA ASN A 53 11.13 -0.21 0.94
C ASN A 53 9.66 0.18 1.12
N CYS A 54 9.18 0.18 2.37
CA CYS A 54 7.84 0.65 2.71
C CYS A 54 7.90 2.10 3.20
N VAL A 55 6.95 2.92 2.76
CA VAL A 55 6.84 4.32 3.18
C VAL A 55 5.52 4.53 3.92
N LEU A 56 5.60 4.95 5.17
CA LEU A 56 4.47 5.33 5.99
C LEU A 56 4.29 6.85 5.87
N MET A 57 3.12 7.29 5.44
CA MET A 57 2.87 8.70 5.09
C MET A 57 1.68 9.28 5.88
N PRO A 58 1.84 9.47 7.20
CA PRO A 58 0.76 9.98 8.04
C PRO A 58 0.49 11.47 7.77
N SER A 59 -0.76 11.87 8.05
CA SER A 59 -1.21 13.26 8.17
C SER A 59 -2.04 13.42 9.43
N GLN A 60 -2.47 14.66 9.77
CA GLN A 60 -3.38 14.91 10.90
C GLN A 60 -4.72 14.17 10.80
N PHE A 61 -5.09 13.71 9.59
CA PHE A 61 -6.33 12.96 9.36
C PHE A 61 -6.13 11.44 9.46
N SER A 62 -4.88 10.98 9.54
CA SER A 62 -4.57 9.56 9.72
C SER A 62 -4.75 9.17 11.19
N SER A 63 -5.35 8.01 11.44
CA SER A 63 -5.44 7.51 12.81
C SER A 63 -4.06 7.04 13.30
N GLN A 64 -3.77 7.26 14.60
CA GLN A 64 -2.54 6.73 15.19
C GLN A 64 -2.49 5.20 15.06
N SER A 65 -3.63 4.51 15.23
CA SER A 65 -3.72 3.06 15.09
C SER A 65 -3.33 2.58 13.69
N SER A 66 -3.58 3.34 12.64
CA SER A 66 -3.15 2.98 11.29
C SER A 66 -1.62 2.95 11.17
N THR A 67 -0.95 3.96 11.74
CA THR A 67 0.51 4.00 11.78
C THR A 67 1.09 2.86 12.63
N ASP A 68 0.49 2.60 13.79
CA ASP A 68 0.92 1.51 14.68
C ASP A 68 0.78 0.14 14.00
N HIS A 69 -0.32 -0.12 13.30
CA HIS A 69 -0.53 -1.35 12.53
C HIS A 69 0.49 -1.48 11.39
N ALA A 70 0.81 -0.39 10.70
CA ALA A 70 1.84 -0.42 9.66
C ALA A 70 3.21 -0.79 10.22
N ILE A 71 3.58 -0.22 11.37
CA ILE A 71 4.83 -0.55 12.09
C ILE A 71 4.81 -2.02 12.54
N GLU A 72 3.70 -2.52 13.10
CA GLU A 72 3.54 -3.91 13.50
C GLU A 72 3.83 -4.89 12.36
N VAL A 73 3.33 -4.60 11.13
CA VAL A 73 3.64 -5.41 9.95
C VAL A 73 5.13 -5.35 9.63
N CYS A 74 5.73 -4.17 9.64
CA CYS A 74 7.15 -4.02 9.35
C CYS A 74 8.03 -4.79 10.32
N GLU A 75 7.75 -4.71 11.61
CA GLU A 75 8.49 -5.41 12.66
C GLU A 75 8.31 -6.93 12.56
N LYS A 76 7.05 -7.40 12.42
CA LYS A 76 6.72 -8.83 12.34
C LYS A 76 7.42 -9.51 11.16
N PHE A 77 7.51 -8.84 10.02
CA PHE A 77 8.07 -9.43 8.79
C PHE A 77 9.49 -8.93 8.47
N ASN A 78 10.12 -8.18 9.37
CA ASN A 78 11.43 -7.60 9.17
C ASN A 78 11.53 -6.81 7.85
N ILE A 79 10.58 -5.89 7.64
CA ILE A 79 10.49 -5.01 6.47
C ILE A 79 11.14 -3.67 6.81
N LYS A 80 12.01 -3.17 5.95
CA LYS A 80 12.56 -1.81 6.06
C LYS A 80 11.48 -0.79 5.75
N TYR A 81 11.41 0.26 6.56
CA TYR A 81 10.46 1.35 6.33
C TYR A 81 11.04 2.70 6.72
N GLU A 82 10.45 3.74 6.17
CA GLU A 82 10.67 5.11 6.56
C GLU A 82 9.32 5.82 6.77
N ILE A 83 9.31 6.83 7.62
CA ILE A 83 8.12 7.64 7.88
C ILE A 83 8.33 9.02 7.28
N ILE A 84 7.50 9.37 6.29
CA ILE A 84 7.51 10.67 5.63
C ILE A 84 6.13 11.29 5.80
N SER A 85 5.98 12.20 6.75
CA SER A 85 4.69 12.86 6.98
C SER A 85 4.32 13.75 5.79
N ILE A 86 3.10 13.58 5.28
CA ILE A 86 2.52 14.49 4.27
C ILE A 86 1.81 15.69 4.91
N GLU A 87 1.81 15.79 6.23
CA GLU A 87 1.13 16.85 6.98
C GLU A 87 1.52 18.26 6.51
N PRO A 88 2.81 18.62 6.30
CA PRO A 88 3.18 19.97 5.85
C PRO A 88 2.57 20.35 4.50
N MET A 89 2.42 19.35 3.60
CA MET A 89 1.84 19.56 2.28
C MET A 89 0.32 19.74 2.36
N VAL A 90 -0.33 18.89 3.17
CA VAL A 90 -1.78 18.89 3.34
C VAL A 90 -2.23 20.14 4.10
N SER A 91 -1.63 20.45 5.24
CA SER A 91 -1.98 21.62 6.06
C SER A 91 -1.73 22.93 5.33
N GLY A 92 -0.67 23.02 4.51
CA GLY A 92 -0.40 24.18 3.68
C GLY A 92 -1.48 24.45 2.64
N PHE A 93 -2.09 23.41 2.09
CA PHE A 93 -3.13 23.52 1.08
C PHE A 93 -4.53 23.77 1.68
N ILE A 94 -4.87 23.08 2.79
CA ILE A 94 -6.19 23.14 3.45
C ILE A 94 -6.56 24.56 3.88
N LYS A 95 -5.60 25.41 4.23
CA LYS A 95 -5.85 26.82 4.60
C LYS A 95 -6.68 27.59 3.55
N ASN A 96 -6.73 27.10 2.33
CA ASN A 96 -7.44 27.68 1.20
C ASN A 96 -8.65 26.84 0.73
N MET A 97 -9.05 25.84 1.52
CA MET A 97 -10.16 24.93 1.18
C MET A 97 -11.27 25.06 2.22
N ASP A 98 -12.51 24.93 1.76
CA ASP A 98 -13.62 24.60 2.65
C ASP A 98 -13.39 23.20 3.27
N GLU A 99 -13.96 22.94 4.45
CA GLU A 99 -13.86 21.66 5.16
C GLU A 99 -14.59 20.52 4.43
N ASP A 100 -14.14 20.18 3.25
CA ASP A 100 -14.64 19.06 2.44
C ASP A 100 -13.69 17.86 2.61
N ARG A 101 -14.14 16.86 3.36
CA ARG A 101 -13.36 15.65 3.65
C ARG A 101 -12.97 14.89 2.39
N LEU A 102 -13.84 14.83 1.38
CA LEU A 102 -13.54 14.12 0.12
C LEU A 102 -12.41 14.83 -0.64
N ARG A 103 -12.45 16.15 -0.72
CA ARG A 103 -11.39 16.94 -1.37
C ARG A 103 -10.06 16.79 -0.64
N ILE A 104 -10.08 16.84 0.69
CA ILE A 104 -8.89 16.67 1.54
C ILE A 104 -8.32 15.25 1.36
N GLY A 105 -9.16 14.22 1.38
CA GLY A 105 -8.74 12.84 1.14
C GLY A 105 -8.09 12.65 -0.23
N ASN A 106 -8.73 13.15 -1.29
CA ASN A 106 -8.19 13.11 -2.64
C ASN A 106 -6.86 13.86 -2.78
N PHE A 107 -6.71 15.01 -2.11
CA PHE A 107 -5.46 15.75 -2.11
C PHE A 107 -4.37 14.97 -1.37
N SER A 108 -4.69 14.42 -0.20
CA SER A 108 -3.77 13.59 0.59
C SER A 108 -3.29 12.36 -0.18
N ALA A 109 -4.19 11.66 -0.90
CA ALA A 109 -3.82 10.53 -1.74
C ALA A 109 -2.83 10.91 -2.84
N ARG A 110 -3.01 12.08 -3.47
CA ARG A 110 -2.07 12.60 -4.48
C ARG A 110 -0.73 13.02 -3.88
N MET A 111 -0.72 13.57 -2.68
CA MET A 111 0.54 13.89 -1.98
C MET A 111 1.31 12.60 -1.64
N ARG A 112 0.63 11.56 -1.17
CA ARG A 112 1.24 10.24 -0.95
C ARG A 112 1.83 9.67 -2.24
N MET A 113 1.12 9.75 -3.35
CA MET A 113 1.63 9.34 -4.66
C MET A 113 2.90 10.11 -5.02
N SER A 114 2.89 11.44 -4.88
CA SER A 114 4.06 12.26 -5.20
C SER A 114 5.28 11.88 -4.36
N VAL A 115 5.11 11.63 -3.07
CA VAL A 115 6.17 11.15 -2.17
C VAL A 115 6.67 9.78 -2.60
N LEU A 116 5.78 8.84 -2.93
CA LEU A 116 6.18 7.49 -3.37
C LEU A 116 7.01 7.51 -4.65
N TYR A 117 6.66 8.35 -5.63
CA TYR A 117 7.42 8.47 -6.87
C TYR A 117 8.75 9.20 -6.68
N ASP A 118 8.85 10.15 -5.75
CA ASP A 118 10.13 10.74 -5.35
C ASP A 118 11.05 9.70 -4.71
N VAL A 119 10.54 8.95 -3.74
CA VAL A 119 11.28 7.85 -3.10
C VAL A 119 11.67 6.79 -4.12
N SER A 120 10.76 6.41 -5.02
CA SER A 120 11.03 5.47 -6.12
C SER A 120 12.20 5.92 -6.98
N SER A 121 12.26 7.21 -7.33
CA SER A 121 13.36 7.81 -8.09
C SER A 121 14.68 7.76 -7.30
N ARG A 122 14.65 8.17 -6.03
CA ARG A 122 15.82 8.14 -5.13
C ARG A 122 16.39 6.72 -4.98
N GLU A 123 15.53 5.74 -4.76
CA GLU A 123 15.91 4.35 -4.52
C GLU A 123 16.15 3.53 -5.81
N LYS A 124 15.84 4.08 -6.98
CA LYS A 124 15.81 3.35 -8.26
C LYS A 124 14.93 2.10 -8.15
N SER A 125 13.70 2.29 -7.77
CA SER A 125 12.71 1.25 -7.48
C SER A 125 11.43 1.44 -8.29
N ILE A 126 10.56 0.43 -8.29
CA ILE A 126 9.24 0.44 -8.92
C ILE A 126 8.17 0.68 -7.84
N VAL A 127 7.19 1.53 -8.13
CA VAL A 127 6.04 1.74 -7.23
C VAL A 127 5.04 0.61 -7.37
N VAL A 128 4.75 -0.08 -6.25
CA VAL A 128 3.75 -1.16 -6.18
C VAL A 128 2.47 -0.63 -5.54
N GLY A 129 1.35 -0.85 -6.21
CA GLY A 129 0.01 -0.48 -5.76
C GLY A 129 -0.64 -1.55 -4.90
N THR A 130 -1.73 -1.16 -4.26
CA THR A 130 -2.44 -1.97 -3.28
C THR A 130 -3.94 -2.09 -3.55
N SER A 131 -4.41 -1.69 -4.74
CA SER A 131 -5.83 -1.74 -5.09
C SER A 131 -6.28 -3.17 -5.34
N ASN A 132 -7.34 -3.59 -4.64
CA ASN A 132 -7.99 -4.88 -4.86
C ASN A 132 -9.00 -4.83 -6.02
N LYS A 133 -9.51 -5.99 -6.45
CA LYS A 133 -10.45 -6.10 -7.57
C LYS A 133 -11.76 -5.36 -7.32
N SER A 134 -12.26 -5.38 -6.09
CA SER A 134 -13.51 -4.70 -5.75
C SER A 134 -13.39 -3.19 -5.92
N GLU A 135 -12.29 -2.60 -5.46
CA GLU A 135 -11.99 -1.17 -5.62
C GLU A 135 -11.89 -0.78 -7.10
N ILE A 136 -11.16 -1.56 -7.89
CA ILE A 136 -10.98 -1.32 -9.32
C ILE A 136 -12.34 -1.35 -10.05
N LEU A 137 -13.18 -2.36 -9.79
CA LEU A 137 -14.48 -2.50 -10.45
C LEU A 137 -15.48 -1.40 -10.04
N LEU A 138 -15.41 -0.94 -8.80
CA LEU A 138 -16.27 0.14 -8.29
C LEU A 138 -15.73 1.54 -8.63
N GLY A 139 -14.53 1.66 -9.16
CA GLY A 139 -13.85 2.95 -9.33
C GLY A 139 -13.54 3.63 -7.99
N TYR A 140 -13.38 2.84 -6.92
CA TYR A 140 -13.07 3.34 -5.58
C TYR A 140 -11.57 3.58 -5.43
N GLY A 141 -11.18 4.83 -5.61
CA GLY A 141 -9.79 5.27 -5.52
C GLY A 141 -9.61 6.66 -6.13
N THR A 142 -8.52 7.31 -5.81
CA THR A 142 -8.18 8.64 -6.29
C THR A 142 -7.35 8.56 -7.56
N ILE A 143 -7.87 9.08 -8.68
CA ILE A 143 -7.13 9.19 -9.95
C ILE A 143 -5.86 10.04 -9.72
N PHE A 144 -4.71 9.52 -10.16
CA PHE A 144 -3.38 10.10 -9.90
C PHE A 144 -3.03 10.20 -8.41
N GLY A 145 -3.68 9.40 -7.57
CA GLY A 145 -3.40 9.25 -6.14
C GLY A 145 -3.05 7.81 -5.80
N ASP A 146 -3.84 7.18 -4.95
CA ASP A 146 -3.62 5.80 -4.48
C ASP A 146 -3.70 4.72 -5.58
N ILE A 147 -4.43 4.97 -6.68
CA ILE A 147 -4.44 4.06 -7.84
C ILE A 147 -3.26 4.23 -8.79
N ALA A 148 -2.41 5.25 -8.59
CA ALA A 148 -1.24 5.47 -9.42
C ALA A 148 -0.08 4.57 -8.98
N CYS A 149 0.17 3.52 -9.73
CA CYS A 149 1.26 2.57 -9.51
C CYS A 149 1.76 1.99 -10.82
N ALA A 150 2.94 1.41 -10.81
CA ALA A 150 3.49 0.70 -11.97
C ALA A 150 3.04 -0.77 -12.01
N ILE A 151 2.89 -1.40 -10.85
CA ILE A 151 2.49 -2.81 -10.70
C ILE A 151 1.44 -2.89 -9.59
N ASN A 152 0.35 -3.62 -9.84
CA ASN A 152 -0.72 -3.84 -8.85
C ASN A 152 -1.03 -5.33 -8.68
N PRO A 153 -0.40 -6.03 -7.71
CA PRO A 153 -0.44 -7.48 -7.62
C PRO A 153 -1.81 -8.05 -7.23
N ILE A 154 -2.57 -7.37 -6.36
CA ILE A 154 -3.85 -7.88 -5.86
C ILE A 154 -5.08 -7.43 -6.67
N GLY A 155 -4.87 -6.81 -7.83
CA GLY A 155 -5.94 -6.30 -8.69
C GLY A 155 -6.92 -7.36 -9.22
N GLN A 156 -6.64 -8.64 -9.04
CA GLN A 156 -7.54 -9.75 -9.39
C GLN A 156 -8.18 -10.43 -8.16
N ILE A 157 -7.88 -9.97 -6.95
CA ILE A 157 -8.43 -10.53 -5.70
C ILE A 157 -9.58 -9.64 -5.22
N TYR A 158 -10.75 -10.23 -5.00
CA TYR A 158 -11.88 -9.52 -4.41
C TYR A 158 -11.63 -9.26 -2.92
N LYS A 159 -12.16 -8.14 -2.42
CA LYS A 159 -12.03 -7.77 -1.00
C LYS A 159 -12.55 -8.84 -0.04
N SER A 160 -13.63 -9.54 -0.41
CA SER A 160 -14.18 -10.65 0.37
C SER A 160 -13.20 -11.82 0.52
N ASP A 161 -12.46 -12.11 -0.53
CA ASP A 161 -11.55 -13.26 -0.59
C ASP A 161 -10.19 -12.93 0.03
N GLU A 162 -9.84 -11.65 0.06
CA GLU A 162 -8.57 -11.15 0.60
C GLU A 162 -8.39 -11.46 2.08
N PHE A 163 -9.46 -11.52 2.87
CA PHE A 163 -9.38 -11.87 4.30
C PHE A 163 -8.85 -13.29 4.54
N GLU A 164 -9.29 -14.26 3.72
CA GLU A 164 -8.77 -15.63 3.81
C GLU A 164 -7.29 -15.68 3.39
N PHE A 165 -6.95 -14.98 2.33
CA PHE A 165 -5.57 -14.87 1.87
C PHE A 165 -4.66 -14.20 2.90
N ALA A 166 -5.10 -13.12 3.52
CA ALA A 166 -4.37 -12.40 4.55
C ALA A 166 -4.07 -13.29 5.78
N ARG A 167 -5.03 -14.13 6.19
CA ARG A 167 -4.80 -15.11 7.26
C ARG A 167 -3.72 -16.12 6.88
N LEU A 168 -3.73 -16.62 5.66
CA LEU A 168 -2.69 -17.53 5.15
C LEU A 168 -1.32 -16.87 5.15
N LEU A 169 -1.23 -15.59 4.80
CA LEU A 169 0.01 -14.81 4.81
C LEU A 169 0.49 -14.46 6.22
N GLY A 170 -0.35 -14.61 7.23
CA GLY A 170 -0.03 -14.29 8.61
C GLY A 170 -0.13 -12.80 8.96
N VAL A 171 -0.99 -12.05 8.27
CA VAL A 171 -1.31 -10.65 8.63
C VAL A 171 -1.73 -10.58 10.10
N PRO A 172 -1.30 -9.57 10.89
CA PRO A 172 -1.69 -9.42 12.29
C PRO A 172 -3.20 -9.37 12.50
N GLU A 173 -3.67 -9.98 13.59
CA GLU A 173 -5.09 -9.99 13.96
C GLU A 173 -5.65 -8.57 14.21
N SER A 174 -4.82 -7.65 14.67
CA SER A 174 -5.13 -6.23 14.83
C SER A 174 -5.64 -5.60 13.53
N ILE A 175 -5.07 -6.01 12.39
CA ILE A 175 -5.46 -5.55 11.04
C ILE A 175 -6.65 -6.34 10.51
N LEU A 176 -6.67 -7.67 10.71
CA LEU A 176 -7.77 -8.54 10.26
C LEU A 176 -9.12 -8.16 10.88
N ASN A 177 -9.09 -7.69 12.14
CA ASN A 177 -10.29 -7.32 12.90
C ASN A 177 -10.63 -5.82 12.79
N LYS A 178 -9.79 -5.01 12.12
CA LYS A 178 -10.06 -3.59 11.90
C LYS A 178 -11.23 -3.42 10.93
N ALA A 179 -12.19 -2.57 11.29
CA ALA A 179 -13.23 -2.18 10.34
C ALA A 179 -12.59 -1.47 9.13
N PRO A 180 -13.07 -1.74 7.90
CA PRO A 180 -12.61 -1.00 6.73
C PRO A 180 -12.76 0.50 6.94
N SER A 181 -11.70 1.26 6.68
CA SER A 181 -11.69 2.72 6.74
C SER A 181 -11.05 3.28 5.46
N ALA A 182 -11.46 4.49 5.09
CA ALA A 182 -10.88 5.25 3.98
C ALA A 182 -9.88 6.27 4.52
N ASP A 183 -8.91 5.82 5.33
CA ASP A 183 -7.87 6.68 5.94
C ASP A 183 -6.82 7.14 4.91
#